data_cfc3b9d82cd5cb30587ddbc5c80bc384
#
_entry.id   cfc3b9d82cd5cb30587ddbc5c80bc384
#
_cell.length_a   1.000
_cell.length_b   1.000
_cell.length_c   1.000
_cell.angle_alpha   90.00
_cell.angle_beta   90.00
_cell.angle_gamma   90.00
#
_symmetry.space_group_name_H-M   'P 1'
#
loop_
_entity.id
_entity.type
_entity.pdbx_description
1 polymer ?
#
loop_
_entity_poly.entity_id
_entity_poly.type
_entity_poly.pdbx_seq_one_letter_code
_entity_poly.pdbx_strand_id
1 'polypeptide(L)'
;MTTAPAVATRGPTSLAELEREYAYIAPTKVHWGDMDALGHVNNVVYFKYLENTRLTMMEALGIFPRLFEEGTGLVIADARCRYKAPVIYPDTLHIAVRVELIGDDRMRFHYALFSESLQRVAAEAETVQVCVSPKTGRKVAMPEWFRESLSRFV
;
A
#
# COMPACT_ATOMS: atom_id res chain seq x y z
N MET A 1 20.35 -11.17 -31.65
CA MET A 1 19.05 -10.97 -31.02
C MET A 1 19.10 -9.71 -30.17
N THR A 2 18.58 -8.63 -30.70
CA THR A 2 18.60 -7.33 -30.04
C THR A 2 17.39 -7.29 -29.11
N THR A 3 17.62 -7.39 -27.81
CA THR A 3 16.58 -7.17 -26.81
C THR A 3 16.20 -5.69 -26.86
N ALA A 4 14.97 -5.40 -27.24
CA ALA A 4 14.43 -4.07 -27.16
C ALA A 4 14.54 -3.58 -25.70
N PRO A 5 14.95 -2.33 -25.46
CA PRO A 5 14.98 -1.79 -24.11
C PRO A 5 13.56 -1.76 -23.58
N ALA A 6 13.38 -2.30 -22.36
CA ALA A 6 12.13 -2.18 -21.63
C ALA A 6 11.82 -0.67 -21.54
N VAL A 7 10.73 -0.25 -22.17
CA VAL A 7 10.20 1.10 -22.00
C VAL A 7 9.91 1.25 -20.51
N ALA A 8 10.72 2.03 -19.83
CA ALA A 8 10.44 2.43 -18.47
C ALA A 8 9.09 3.17 -18.51
N THR A 9 8.03 2.51 -18.07
CA THR A 9 6.72 3.12 -17.97
C THR A 9 6.85 4.25 -16.96
N ARG A 10 6.78 5.46 -17.48
CA ARG A 10 6.79 6.67 -16.66
C ARG A 10 5.58 6.59 -15.73
N GLY A 11 5.82 6.65 -14.42
CA GLY A 11 4.75 6.62 -13.44
C GLY A 11 3.73 7.74 -13.65
N PRO A 12 2.54 7.64 -13.03
CA PRO A 12 1.46 8.60 -13.22
C PRO A 12 1.92 10.04 -12.92
N THR A 13 1.57 10.94 -13.83
CA THR A 13 1.94 12.37 -13.77
C THR A 13 0.76 13.25 -13.37
N SER A 14 -0.40 12.67 -13.18
CA SER A 14 -1.62 13.33 -12.71
C SER A 14 -2.47 12.39 -11.88
N LEU A 15 -3.35 12.96 -11.07
CA LEU A 15 -4.33 12.18 -10.30
C LEU A 15 -5.25 11.36 -11.23
N ALA A 16 -5.64 11.92 -12.37
CA ALA A 16 -6.48 11.22 -13.35
C ALA A 16 -5.78 9.98 -13.95
N GLU A 17 -4.47 10.02 -14.15
CA GLU A 17 -3.70 8.86 -14.57
C GLU A 17 -3.64 7.81 -13.45
N LEU A 18 -3.41 8.24 -12.22
CA LEU A 18 -3.42 7.35 -11.05
C LEU A 18 -4.76 6.62 -10.92
N GLU A 19 -5.88 7.35 -11.06
CA GLU A 19 -7.24 6.79 -10.99
C GLU A 19 -7.54 5.78 -12.09
N ARG A 20 -6.89 5.89 -13.25
CA ARG A 20 -7.03 4.90 -14.32
C ARG A 20 -6.21 3.63 -14.11
N GLU A 21 -5.08 3.75 -13.41
CA GLU A 21 -4.13 2.64 -13.22
C GLU A 21 -4.44 1.79 -11.98
N TYR A 22 -5.12 2.36 -10.99
CA TYR A 22 -5.34 1.72 -9.69
C TYR A 22 -6.82 1.61 -9.36
N ALA A 23 -7.24 0.43 -8.91
CA ALA A 23 -8.63 0.17 -8.52
C ALA A 23 -8.98 0.70 -7.12
N TYR A 24 -8.00 1.03 -6.30
CA TYR A 24 -8.19 1.60 -4.97
C TYR A 24 -7.26 2.78 -4.75
N ILE A 25 -7.83 3.91 -4.35
CA ILE A 25 -7.08 5.10 -3.96
C ILE A 25 -7.78 5.72 -2.76
N ALA A 26 -7.00 6.11 -1.75
CA ALA A 26 -7.51 6.82 -0.58
C ALA A 26 -6.70 8.11 -0.33
N PRO A 27 -7.38 9.23 -0.05
CA PRO A 27 -6.69 10.46 0.33
C PRO A 27 -6.21 10.37 1.79
N THR A 28 -5.02 10.86 2.02
CA THR A 28 -4.42 10.98 3.35
C THR A 28 -3.88 12.39 3.52
N LYS A 29 -4.41 13.13 4.49
CA LYS A 29 -3.90 14.46 4.81
C LYS A 29 -2.59 14.37 5.58
N VAL A 30 -1.61 15.15 5.14
CA VAL A 30 -0.40 15.39 5.91
C VAL A 30 -0.72 16.33 7.07
N HIS A 31 -0.31 15.97 8.27
CA HIS A 31 -0.44 16.81 9.45
C HIS A 31 0.88 17.54 9.73
N TRP A 32 0.79 18.70 10.32
CA TRP A 32 1.99 19.48 10.68
C TRP A 32 2.94 18.67 11.57
N GLY A 33 2.41 17.91 12.52
CA GLY A 33 3.19 17.03 13.40
C GLY A 33 3.84 15.81 12.73
N ASP A 34 3.55 15.55 11.45
CA ASP A 34 4.20 14.48 10.68
C ASP A 34 5.60 14.89 10.19
N MET A 35 5.91 16.19 10.22
CA MET A 35 7.21 16.70 9.80
C MET A 35 8.26 16.54 10.89
N ASP A 36 9.52 16.40 10.48
CA ASP A 36 10.68 16.41 11.36
C ASP A 36 11.42 17.76 11.29
N ALA A 37 12.54 17.86 12.01
CA ALA A 37 13.35 19.07 12.07
C ALA A 37 13.97 19.49 10.73
N LEU A 38 13.97 18.61 9.72
CA LEU A 38 14.43 18.91 8.36
C LEU A 38 13.35 19.58 7.50
N GLY A 39 12.14 19.73 8.05
CA GLY A 39 11.03 20.41 7.38
C GLY A 39 10.26 19.57 6.36
N HIS A 40 10.43 18.26 6.40
CA HIS A 40 9.70 17.30 5.55
C HIS A 40 8.97 16.28 6.40
N VAL A 41 7.98 15.61 5.80
CA VAL A 41 7.39 14.43 6.44
C VAL A 41 8.48 13.43 6.77
N ASN A 42 8.54 13.03 8.05
CA ASN A 42 9.52 12.06 8.50
C ASN A 42 9.36 10.74 7.74
N ASN A 43 10.49 10.15 7.34
CA ASN A 43 10.49 8.90 6.57
C ASN A 43 9.72 7.76 7.24
N VAL A 44 9.70 7.68 8.55
CA VAL A 44 8.96 6.67 9.32
C VAL A 44 7.44 6.84 9.21
N VAL A 45 6.97 8.08 9.11
CA VAL A 45 5.53 8.39 9.01
C VAL A 45 4.90 7.81 7.74
N TYR A 46 5.65 7.65 6.66
CA TYR A 46 5.15 7.01 5.44
C TYR A 46 4.61 5.60 5.71
N PHE A 47 5.27 4.81 6.56
CA PHE A 47 4.80 3.47 6.91
C PHE A 47 3.46 3.50 7.65
N LYS A 48 3.21 4.52 8.47
CA LYS A 48 1.92 4.76 9.11
C LYS A 48 0.84 5.09 8.08
N TYR A 49 1.14 5.89 7.09
CA TYR A 49 0.21 6.18 5.99
C TYR A 49 -0.16 4.92 5.22
N LEU A 50 0.83 4.07 4.91
CA LEU A 50 0.61 2.79 4.22
C LEU A 50 -0.27 1.86 5.06
N GLU A 51 0.01 1.74 6.35
CA GLU A 51 -0.76 0.93 7.28
C GLU A 51 -2.22 1.40 7.32
N ASN A 52 -2.45 2.69 7.56
CA ASN A 52 -3.81 3.23 7.61
C ASN A 52 -4.56 2.99 6.31
N THR A 53 -3.92 3.21 5.15
CA THR A 53 -4.54 2.98 3.84
C THR A 53 -4.93 1.52 3.65
N ARG A 54 -4.04 0.59 3.98
CA ARG A 54 -4.27 -0.85 3.89
C ARG A 54 -5.39 -1.31 4.83
N LEU A 55 -5.35 -0.85 6.08
CA LEU A 55 -6.37 -1.20 7.06
C LEU A 55 -7.74 -0.66 6.67
N THR A 56 -7.82 0.59 6.23
CA THR A 56 -9.07 1.19 5.75
C THR A 56 -9.64 0.43 4.54
N MET A 57 -8.78 0.03 3.61
CA MET A 57 -9.18 -0.78 2.47
C MET A 57 -9.77 -2.13 2.91
N MET A 58 -9.08 -2.84 3.79
CA MET A 58 -9.54 -4.14 4.29
C MET A 58 -10.81 -4.03 5.14
N GLU A 59 -10.94 -2.96 5.92
CA GLU A 59 -12.16 -2.66 6.67
C GLU A 59 -13.36 -2.44 5.75
N ALA A 60 -13.18 -1.63 4.70
CA ALA A 60 -14.23 -1.37 3.70
C ALA A 60 -14.66 -2.64 2.96
N LEU A 61 -13.79 -3.63 2.84
CA LEU A 61 -14.09 -4.94 2.26
C LEU A 61 -14.69 -5.94 3.25
N GLY A 62 -14.83 -5.58 4.53
CA GLY A 62 -15.33 -6.46 5.57
C GLY A 62 -14.40 -7.63 5.90
N ILE A 63 -13.10 -7.50 5.60
CA ILE A 63 -12.14 -8.59 5.72
C ILE A 63 -11.84 -8.92 7.18
N PHE A 64 -11.58 -7.93 8.02
CA PHE A 64 -11.11 -8.15 9.38
C PHE A 64 -12.08 -8.93 10.28
N PRO A 65 -13.38 -8.59 10.36
CA PRO A 65 -14.28 -9.34 11.23
C PRO A 65 -14.27 -10.83 10.92
N ARG A 66 -14.31 -11.17 9.64
CA ARG A 66 -14.32 -12.55 9.18
C ARG A 66 -13.00 -13.28 9.44
N LEU A 67 -11.86 -12.62 9.19
CA LEU A 67 -10.55 -13.20 9.50
C LEU A 67 -10.43 -13.54 10.99
N PHE A 68 -10.85 -12.62 11.85
CA PHE A 68 -10.80 -12.84 13.29
C PHE A 68 -11.72 -13.97 13.74
N GLU A 69 -12.93 -14.04 13.23
CA GLU A 69 -13.88 -15.14 13.52
C GLU A 69 -13.33 -16.49 13.09
N GLU A 70 -12.64 -16.54 11.95
CA GLU A 70 -12.01 -17.76 11.43
C GLU A 70 -10.64 -18.06 12.06
N GLY A 71 -10.15 -17.19 12.95
CA GLY A 71 -8.88 -17.39 13.66
C GLY A 71 -7.65 -17.21 12.78
N THR A 72 -7.71 -16.35 11.77
CA THR A 72 -6.57 -16.01 10.92
C THR A 72 -6.07 -14.60 11.26
N GLY A 73 -4.79 -14.47 11.53
CA GLY A 73 -4.09 -13.21 11.71
C GLY A 73 -3.30 -12.81 10.47
N LEU A 74 -2.95 -11.54 10.38
CA LEU A 74 -2.06 -10.99 9.35
C LEU A 74 -0.85 -10.35 10.02
N VAL A 75 0.33 -10.66 9.54
CA VAL A 75 1.58 -10.05 10.00
C VAL A 75 2.36 -9.48 8.82
N ILE A 76 3.11 -8.42 9.08
CA ILE A 76 4.03 -7.83 8.10
C ILE A 76 5.33 -8.63 8.12
N ALA A 77 5.73 -9.17 6.97
CA ALA A 77 6.98 -9.87 6.79
C ALA A 77 8.08 -8.99 6.18
N ASP A 78 7.70 -8.02 5.37
CA ASP A 78 8.61 -7.08 4.72
C ASP A 78 7.89 -5.76 4.47
N ALA A 79 8.60 -4.66 4.59
CA ALA A 79 8.10 -3.34 4.28
C ALA A 79 9.25 -2.48 3.75
N ARG A 80 9.03 -1.83 2.61
CA ARG A 80 10.01 -0.92 2.01
C ARG A 80 9.33 0.29 1.39
N CYS A 81 10.02 1.41 1.44
CA CYS A 81 9.58 2.65 0.83
C CYS A 81 10.73 3.32 0.09
N ARG A 82 10.44 3.76 -1.13
CA ARG A 82 11.36 4.56 -1.94
C ARG A 82 10.83 5.98 -1.99
N TYR A 83 11.59 6.91 -1.45
CA TYR A 83 11.27 8.33 -1.40
C TYR A 83 11.79 9.02 -2.65
N LYS A 84 10.89 9.62 -3.44
CA LYS A 84 11.22 10.26 -4.73
C LYS A 84 11.23 11.79 -4.66
N ALA A 85 10.40 12.36 -3.79
CA ALA A 85 10.30 13.80 -3.58
C ALA A 85 9.89 14.10 -2.14
N PRO A 86 10.39 15.20 -1.55
CA PRO A 86 10.04 15.56 -0.18
C PRO A 86 8.60 16.05 -0.10
N VAL A 87 7.83 15.51 0.82
CA VAL A 87 6.48 15.97 1.13
C VAL A 87 6.52 16.94 2.30
N ILE A 88 5.82 18.06 2.18
CA ILE A 88 5.80 19.14 3.14
C ILE A 88 4.35 19.51 3.45
N TYR A 89 4.03 19.71 4.72
CA TYR A 89 2.73 20.24 5.14
C TYR A 89 2.53 21.70 4.63
N PRO A 90 1.34 22.09 4.15
CA PRO A 90 0.15 21.27 3.96
C PRO A 90 0.16 20.49 2.64
N ASP A 91 -0.30 19.27 2.67
CA ASP A 91 -0.46 18.44 1.47
C ASP A 91 -1.53 17.37 1.70
N THR A 92 -2.06 16.84 0.62
CA THR A 92 -2.86 15.61 0.60
C THR A 92 -2.17 14.60 -0.28
N LEU A 93 -1.90 13.42 0.26
CA LEU A 93 -1.38 12.29 -0.50
C LEU A 93 -2.54 11.41 -0.95
N HIS A 94 -2.63 11.17 -2.26
CA HIS A 94 -3.54 10.18 -2.80
C HIS A 94 -2.77 8.86 -2.89
N ILE A 95 -3.10 7.92 -2.01
CA ILE A 95 -2.37 6.66 -1.89
C ILE A 95 -3.12 5.59 -2.66
N ALA A 96 -2.54 5.19 -3.77
CA ALA A 96 -3.05 4.15 -4.64
C ALA A 96 -2.49 2.79 -4.24
N VAL A 97 -3.34 1.76 -4.30
CA VAL A 97 -3.00 0.40 -3.87
C VAL A 97 -3.29 -0.59 -4.99
N ARG A 98 -2.33 -1.47 -5.23
CA ARG A 98 -2.48 -2.68 -6.03
C ARG A 98 -2.00 -3.87 -5.22
N VAL A 99 -2.67 -5.02 -5.39
CA VAL A 99 -2.35 -6.25 -4.68
C VAL A 99 -1.75 -7.27 -5.63
N GLU A 100 -0.76 -7.99 -5.17
CA GLU A 100 -0.16 -9.13 -5.84
C GLU A 100 -0.25 -10.35 -4.93
N LEU A 101 -0.88 -11.41 -5.39
CA LEU A 101 -0.99 -12.68 -4.68
C LEU A 101 0.28 -13.49 -4.99
N ILE A 102 1.20 -13.60 -4.02
CA ILE A 102 2.55 -14.15 -4.24
C ILE A 102 2.79 -15.53 -3.64
N GLY A 103 1.76 -16.15 -3.11
CA GLY A 103 1.84 -17.48 -2.53
C GLY A 103 0.51 -17.90 -1.91
N ASP A 104 0.50 -19.08 -1.34
CA ASP A 104 -0.69 -19.64 -0.72
C ASP A 104 -1.05 -18.95 0.60
N ASP A 105 -0.05 -18.35 1.25
CA ASP A 105 -0.17 -17.76 2.58
C ASP A 105 0.08 -16.25 2.63
N ARG A 106 0.38 -15.60 1.49
CA ARG A 106 0.84 -14.21 1.48
C ARG A 106 0.45 -13.39 0.27
N MET A 107 0.48 -12.08 0.48
CA MET A 107 0.24 -11.09 -0.56
C MET A 107 1.23 -9.93 -0.43
N ARG A 108 1.48 -9.26 -1.54
CA ARG A 108 2.22 -8.00 -1.59
C ARG A 108 1.28 -6.88 -1.95
N PHE A 109 1.34 -5.80 -1.19
CA PHE A 109 0.71 -4.54 -1.51
C PHE A 109 1.73 -3.61 -2.15
N HIS A 110 1.41 -3.08 -3.30
CA HIS A 110 2.16 -2.02 -3.96
C HIS A 110 1.43 -0.70 -3.76
N TYR A 111 2.18 0.33 -3.42
CA TYR A 111 1.63 1.66 -3.15
C TYR A 111 2.30 2.71 -4.03
N ALA A 112 1.50 3.63 -4.55
CA ALA A 112 1.98 4.88 -5.13
C ALA A 112 1.37 6.04 -4.33
N LEU A 113 2.22 6.89 -3.76
CA LEU A 113 1.81 8.04 -2.95
C LEU A 113 1.94 9.30 -3.82
N PHE A 114 0.81 9.74 -4.38
CA PHE A 114 0.75 10.91 -5.23
C PHE A 114 0.51 12.16 -4.38
N SER A 115 1.43 13.11 -4.46
CA SER A 115 1.32 14.41 -3.78
C SER A 115 0.47 15.38 -4.60
N GLU A 116 -0.58 15.89 -3.99
CA GLU A 116 -1.44 16.90 -4.62
C GLU A 116 -0.68 18.23 -4.82
N SER A 117 0.11 18.63 -3.83
CA SER A 117 0.91 19.86 -3.92
C SER A 117 2.02 19.78 -4.98
N LEU A 118 2.69 18.64 -5.09
CA LEU A 118 3.78 18.44 -6.04
C LEU A 118 3.32 17.97 -7.42
N GLN A 119 2.05 17.52 -7.54
CA GLN A 119 1.48 16.94 -8.78
C GLN A 119 2.34 15.81 -9.36
N ARG A 120 2.82 14.94 -8.48
CA ARG A 120 3.62 13.77 -8.85
C ARG A 120 3.59 12.68 -7.77
N VAL A 121 4.02 11.50 -8.14
CA VAL A 121 4.30 10.44 -7.16
C VAL A 121 5.52 10.83 -6.34
N ALA A 122 5.31 11.05 -5.05
CA ALA A 122 6.34 11.44 -4.10
C ALA A 122 7.07 10.25 -3.47
N ALA A 123 6.40 9.09 -3.39
CA ALA A 123 6.98 7.85 -2.89
C ALA A 123 6.30 6.64 -3.51
N GLU A 124 7.04 5.55 -3.60
CA GLU A 124 6.54 4.21 -3.94
C GLU A 124 6.92 3.25 -2.82
N ALA A 125 6.03 2.32 -2.50
CA ALA A 125 6.27 1.41 -1.40
C ALA A 125 5.71 0.02 -1.68
N GLU A 126 6.17 -0.94 -0.90
CA GLU A 126 5.68 -2.32 -0.90
C GLU A 126 5.60 -2.83 0.53
N THR A 127 4.59 -3.63 0.82
CA THR A 127 4.51 -4.41 2.04
C THR A 127 4.11 -5.84 1.72
N VAL A 128 4.76 -6.81 2.37
CA VAL A 128 4.37 -8.22 2.28
C VAL A 128 3.66 -8.61 3.56
N GLN A 129 2.47 -9.16 3.43
CA GLN A 129 1.67 -9.67 4.53
C GLN A 129 1.53 -11.18 4.43
N VAL A 130 1.59 -11.83 5.58
CA VAL A 130 1.50 -13.28 5.70
C VAL A 130 0.35 -13.65 6.63
N CYS A 131 -0.47 -14.63 6.21
CA CYS A 131 -1.50 -15.22 7.04
C CYS A 131 -0.85 -16.14 8.07
N VAL A 132 -1.23 -15.95 9.34
CA VAL A 132 -0.71 -16.75 10.46
C VAL A 132 -1.85 -17.17 11.39
N SER A 133 -1.63 -18.25 12.11
CA SER A 133 -2.45 -18.58 13.26
C SER A 133 -2.01 -17.75 14.46
N PRO A 134 -2.87 -16.92 15.06
CA PRO A 134 -2.51 -16.18 16.27
C PRO A 134 -2.18 -17.07 17.46
N LYS A 135 -2.70 -18.30 17.48
CA LYS A 135 -2.47 -19.27 18.56
C LYS A 135 -1.07 -19.89 18.50
N THR A 136 -0.58 -20.21 17.31
CA THR A 136 0.69 -20.90 17.11
C THR A 136 1.80 -20.04 16.56
N GLY A 137 1.47 -18.88 15.98
CA GLY A 137 2.40 -18.03 15.22
C GLY A 137 2.84 -18.64 13.88
N ARG A 138 2.30 -19.79 13.50
CA ARG A 138 2.67 -20.47 12.25
C ARG A 138 1.89 -19.91 11.07
N LYS A 139 2.50 -19.96 9.91
CA LYS A 139 1.87 -19.62 8.63
C LYS A 139 0.69 -20.55 8.36
N VAL A 140 -0.38 -19.98 7.84
CA VAL A 140 -1.58 -20.70 7.40
C VAL A 140 -1.95 -20.24 5.99
N ALA A 141 -2.64 -21.10 5.26
CA ALA A 141 -3.12 -20.76 3.93
C ALA A 141 -4.10 -19.56 4.01
N MET A 142 -4.02 -18.67 3.03
CA MET A 142 -4.98 -17.60 2.87
C MET A 142 -6.35 -18.21 2.56
N PRO A 143 -7.41 -17.86 3.31
CA PRO A 143 -8.76 -18.31 2.98
C PRO A 143 -9.14 -17.93 1.54
N GLU A 144 -9.82 -18.82 0.82
CA GLU A 144 -10.19 -18.58 -0.57
C GLU A 144 -11.04 -17.32 -0.74
N TRP A 145 -12.02 -17.10 0.13
CA TRP A 145 -12.84 -15.90 0.11
C TRP A 145 -12.02 -14.61 0.26
N PHE A 146 -10.92 -14.65 1.03
CA PHE A 146 -10.02 -13.52 1.20
C PHE A 146 -9.23 -13.26 -0.09
N ARG A 147 -8.70 -14.32 -0.70
CA ARG A 147 -8.05 -14.28 -2.00
C ARG A 147 -8.96 -13.68 -3.07
N GLU A 148 -10.21 -14.13 -3.14
CA GLU A 148 -11.22 -13.61 -4.06
C GLU A 148 -11.52 -12.12 -3.81
N SER A 149 -11.63 -11.72 -2.54
CA SER A 149 -11.86 -10.31 -2.16
C SER A 149 -10.76 -9.37 -2.66
N LEU A 150 -9.52 -9.86 -2.72
CA LEU A 150 -8.37 -9.08 -3.18
C LEU A 150 -8.17 -9.11 -4.70
N SER A 151 -8.75 -10.08 -5.40
CA SER A 151 -8.49 -10.32 -6.83
C SER A 151 -8.79 -9.13 -7.74
N ARG A 152 -9.77 -8.30 -7.39
CA ARG A 152 -10.11 -7.09 -8.16
C ARG A 152 -9.09 -5.94 -8.05
N PHE A 153 -8.11 -6.07 -7.18
CA PHE A 153 -7.04 -5.08 -6.97
C PHE A 153 -5.68 -5.54 -7.52
N VAL A 154 -5.67 -6.68 -8.18
CA VAL A 154 -4.47 -7.26 -8.81
C VAL A 154 -4.08 -6.51 -10.08
#